data_b0d6871b74ba98fd87e89c5a2fb2d21b
#
_entry.id   b0d6871b74ba98fd87e89c5a2fb2d21b
#
_cell.length_a   1.000
_cell.length_b   1.000
_cell.length_c   1.000
_cell.angle_alpha   90.00
_cell.angle_beta   90.00
_cell.angle_gamma   90.00
#
_symmetry.space_group_name_H-M   'P 1'
#
loop_
_entity.id
_entity.type
_entity.pdbx_description
1 polymer ?
#
loop_
_entity_poly.entity_id
_entity_poly.type
_entity_poly.pdbx_seq_one_letter_code
_entity_poly.pdbx_strand_id
1 'polypeptide(L)'
;MALYMDIHRNVGDIKKEEIDEAHKKDLAVQGKHGVEITDYWHSKKDGAVFCLAEAPSKEAFSAVHREAHGLEADEIFEVKKG
;
A
#
# COMPACT_ATOMS: atom_id res chain seq x y z
N MET A 1 11.27 1.93 12.98
CA MET A 1 9.86 2.03 12.60
C MET A 1 9.27 0.63 12.45
N ALA A 2 7.96 0.51 12.58
CA ALA A 2 7.30 -0.78 12.42
C ALA A 2 7.07 -1.09 10.93
N LEU A 3 6.94 -2.38 10.65
CA LEU A 3 6.67 -2.88 9.31
C LEU A 3 5.18 -3.21 9.23
N TYR A 4 4.53 -2.75 8.17
CA TYR A 4 3.09 -2.95 7.96
C TYR A 4 2.82 -3.55 6.59
N MET A 5 1.85 -4.47 6.57
CA MET A 5 1.32 -5.04 5.31
C MET A 5 -0.12 -4.57 5.18
N ASP A 6 -0.47 -3.98 4.05
CA ASP A 6 -1.86 -3.64 3.80
C ASP A 6 -2.45 -4.53 2.70
N ILE A 7 -3.78 -4.63 2.69
CA ILE A 7 -4.50 -5.45 1.71
C ILE A 7 -5.64 -4.62 1.15
N HIS A 8 -5.63 -4.48 -0.19
CA HIS A 8 -6.73 -3.88 -0.94
C HIS A 8 -7.51 -5.01 -1.58
N ARG A 9 -8.81 -5.12 -1.26
CA ARG A 9 -9.67 -6.20 -1.77
C ARG A 9 -10.59 -5.68 -2.86
N ASN A 10 -11.22 -6.60 -3.59
CA ASN A 10 -12.18 -6.28 -4.66
C ASN A 10 -11.56 -5.43 -5.78
N VAL A 11 -10.31 -5.71 -6.10
CA VAL A 11 -9.56 -5.01 -7.15
C VAL A 11 -9.13 -5.96 -8.26
N GLY A 12 -9.88 -7.06 -8.46
CA GLY A 12 -9.57 -8.08 -9.48
C GLY A 12 -9.56 -7.55 -10.90
N ASP A 13 -10.34 -6.51 -11.17
CA ASP A 13 -10.42 -5.91 -12.51
C ASP A 13 -9.37 -4.83 -12.75
N ILE A 14 -8.59 -4.48 -11.74
CA ILE A 14 -7.55 -3.47 -11.90
C ILE A 14 -6.41 -4.03 -12.75
N LYS A 15 -5.90 -3.21 -13.68
CA LYS A 15 -4.81 -3.63 -14.54
C LYS A 15 -3.47 -3.38 -13.86
N LYS A 16 -2.47 -4.19 -14.23
CA LYS A 16 -1.12 -4.04 -13.68
C LYS A 16 -0.61 -2.61 -13.84
N GLU A 17 -0.86 -1.99 -15.00
CA GLU A 17 -0.41 -0.64 -15.29
C GLU A 17 -1.04 0.39 -14.34
N GLU A 18 -2.29 0.17 -13.94
CA GLU A 18 -2.98 1.03 -12.98
C GLU A 18 -2.37 0.90 -11.58
N ILE A 19 -2.00 -0.32 -11.20
CA ILE A 19 -1.35 -0.59 -9.91
C ILE A 19 0.02 0.07 -9.87
N ASP A 20 0.80 -0.09 -10.95
CA ASP A 20 2.13 0.50 -11.05
C ASP A 20 2.05 2.03 -11.00
N GLU A 21 1.05 2.63 -11.63
CA GLU A 21 0.85 4.07 -11.61
C GLU A 21 0.46 4.57 -10.22
N ALA A 22 -0.42 3.85 -9.53
CA ALA A 22 -0.80 4.17 -8.16
C ALA A 22 0.41 4.10 -7.24
N HIS A 23 1.26 3.08 -7.42
CA HIS A 23 2.48 2.93 -6.63
C HIS A 23 3.43 4.11 -6.84
N LYS A 24 3.59 4.59 -8.08
CA LYS A 24 4.41 5.77 -8.37
C LYS A 24 3.90 7.00 -7.63
N LYS A 25 2.58 7.17 -7.56
CA LYS A 25 1.98 8.28 -6.82
C LYS A 25 2.26 8.16 -5.32
N ASP A 26 2.19 6.94 -4.78
CA ASP A 26 2.55 6.68 -3.38
C ASP A 26 3.99 7.10 -3.09
N LEU A 27 4.92 6.72 -3.95
CA LEU A 27 6.34 7.03 -3.77
C LEU A 27 6.58 8.55 -3.80
N ALA A 28 5.78 9.29 -4.54
CA ALA A 28 5.93 10.74 -4.64
C ALA A 28 5.54 11.47 -3.35
N VAL A 29 4.65 10.89 -2.54
CA VAL A 29 4.15 11.56 -1.32
C VAL A 29 4.59 10.89 -0.02
N GLN A 30 5.12 9.67 -0.09
CA GLN A 30 5.42 8.89 1.12
C GLN A 30 6.40 9.55 2.08
N GLY A 31 7.39 10.27 1.58
CA GLY A 31 8.42 10.89 2.40
C GLY A 31 7.85 11.91 3.39
N LYS A 32 6.84 12.63 2.99
CA LYS A 32 6.13 13.62 3.81
C LYS A 32 5.50 12.98 5.04
N HIS A 33 5.13 11.71 4.96
CA HIS A 33 4.49 10.98 6.06
C HIS A 33 5.46 10.09 6.83
N GLY A 34 6.74 10.11 6.47
CA GLY A 34 7.75 9.25 7.10
C GLY A 34 7.58 7.78 6.77
N VAL A 35 6.98 7.49 5.62
CA VAL A 35 6.66 6.12 5.18
C VAL A 35 7.59 5.72 4.04
N GLU A 36 7.99 4.44 4.02
CA GLU A 36 8.76 3.87 2.92
C GLU A 36 8.10 2.57 2.48
N ILE A 37 7.40 2.62 1.34
CA ILE A 37 6.79 1.43 0.73
C ILE A 37 7.90 0.71 -0.02
N THR A 38 8.17 -0.55 0.36
CA THR A 38 9.29 -1.32 -0.17
C THR A 38 8.88 -2.34 -1.21
N ASP A 39 7.68 -2.87 -1.11
CA ASP A 39 7.20 -3.94 -1.99
C ASP A 39 5.70 -3.85 -2.19
N TYR A 40 5.23 -4.41 -3.31
CA TYR A 40 3.80 -4.61 -3.52
C TYR A 40 3.58 -5.82 -4.41
N TRP A 41 2.40 -6.45 -4.26
CA TRP A 41 2.04 -7.66 -5.00
C TRP A 41 0.60 -7.56 -5.47
N HIS A 42 0.31 -8.21 -6.58
CA HIS A 42 -1.03 -8.29 -7.12
C HIS A 42 -1.44 -9.76 -7.24
N SER A 43 -2.55 -10.13 -6.61
CA SER A 43 -3.16 -11.43 -6.81
C SER A 43 -4.44 -11.24 -7.62
N LYS A 44 -4.33 -11.42 -8.93
CA LYS A 44 -5.47 -11.26 -9.82
C LYS A 44 -6.55 -12.29 -9.51
N LYS A 45 -6.14 -13.52 -9.20
CA LYS A 45 -7.04 -14.61 -8.86
C LYS A 45 -7.89 -14.29 -7.64
N ASP A 46 -7.29 -13.70 -6.62
CA ASP A 46 -7.97 -13.39 -5.38
C ASP A 46 -8.53 -11.96 -5.34
N GLY A 47 -8.30 -11.19 -6.39
CA GLY A 47 -8.78 -9.82 -6.48
C GLY A 47 -8.18 -8.90 -5.43
N ALA A 48 -6.88 -9.06 -5.15
CA ALA A 48 -6.23 -8.32 -4.06
C ALA A 48 -4.90 -7.72 -4.49
N VAL A 49 -4.57 -6.58 -3.86
CA VAL A 49 -3.25 -5.96 -3.96
C VAL A 49 -2.71 -5.82 -2.54
N PHE A 50 -1.44 -6.13 -2.37
CA PHE A 50 -0.75 -6.08 -1.08
C PHE A 50 0.39 -5.08 -1.18
N CYS A 51 0.56 -4.25 -0.15
CA CYS A 51 1.70 -3.34 -0.07
C CYS A 51 2.42 -3.56 1.26
N LEU A 52 3.74 -3.52 1.22
CA LEU A 52 4.58 -3.64 2.42
C LEU A 52 5.30 -2.31 2.62
N ALA A 53 5.28 -1.79 3.83
CA ALA A 53 5.90 -0.51 4.13
C ALA A 53 6.47 -0.44 5.53
N GLU A 54 7.54 0.33 5.69
CA GLU A 54 7.99 0.80 6.99
C GLU A 54 7.30 2.12 7.26
N ALA A 55 6.69 2.26 8.43
CA ALA A 55 5.92 3.46 8.77
C ALA A 55 5.91 3.69 10.28
N PRO A 56 5.70 4.96 10.71
CA PRO A 56 5.58 5.25 12.14
C PRO A 56 4.25 4.76 12.72
N SER A 57 3.22 4.57 11.89
CA SER A 57 1.90 4.10 12.33
C SER A 57 1.08 3.62 11.13
N LYS A 58 -0.02 2.90 11.40
CA LYS A 58 -0.98 2.51 10.37
C LYS A 58 -1.58 3.74 9.69
N GLU A 59 -1.88 4.77 10.48
CA GLU A 59 -2.50 6.01 10.01
C GLU A 59 -1.60 6.74 9.02
N ALA A 60 -0.29 6.74 9.27
CA ALA A 60 0.68 7.34 8.35
C ALA A 60 0.68 6.60 7.01
N PHE A 61 0.64 5.27 7.04
CA PHE A 61 0.60 4.45 5.84
C PHE A 61 -0.69 4.72 5.04
N SER A 62 -1.85 4.72 5.73
CA SER A 62 -3.13 5.04 5.09
C SER A 62 -3.13 6.45 4.49
N ALA A 63 -2.52 7.41 5.17
CA ALA A 63 -2.45 8.80 4.70
C ALA A 63 -1.72 8.91 3.37
N VAL A 64 -0.68 8.09 3.15
CA VAL A 64 0.03 8.06 1.86
C VAL A 64 -0.93 7.68 0.73
N HIS A 65 -1.67 6.58 0.89
CA HIS A 65 -2.62 6.13 -0.12
C HIS A 65 -3.73 7.15 -0.36
N ARG A 66 -4.24 7.74 0.71
CA ARG A 66 -5.32 8.74 0.62
C ARG A 66 -4.88 9.95 -0.17
N GLU A 67 -3.69 10.45 0.10
CA GLU A 67 -3.16 11.63 -0.59
C GLU A 67 -2.76 11.31 -2.03
N ALA A 68 -2.17 10.14 -2.26
CA ALA A 68 -1.64 9.78 -3.57
C ALA A 68 -2.73 9.50 -4.60
N HIS A 69 -3.73 8.72 -4.24
CA HIS A 69 -4.75 8.25 -5.20
C HIS A 69 -6.13 7.99 -4.59
N GLY A 70 -6.26 8.12 -3.28
CA GLY A 70 -7.54 7.94 -2.59
C GLY A 70 -7.96 6.49 -2.35
N LEU A 71 -7.14 5.51 -2.73
CA LEU A 71 -7.47 4.09 -2.58
C LEU A 71 -6.84 3.56 -1.29
N GLU A 72 -7.56 3.72 -0.19
CA GLU A 72 -7.10 3.22 1.10
C GLU A 72 -7.31 1.71 1.19
N ALA A 73 -6.45 1.06 1.97
CA ALA A 73 -6.53 -0.38 2.15
C ALA A 73 -7.74 -0.78 3.00
N ASP A 74 -8.24 -1.99 2.75
CA ASP A 74 -9.32 -2.58 3.57
C ASP A 74 -8.80 -3.04 4.91
N GLU A 75 -7.55 -3.51 4.96
CA GLU A 75 -6.92 -4.02 6.18
C GLU A 75 -5.44 -3.63 6.20
N ILE A 76 -4.94 -3.34 7.39
CA ILE A 76 -3.51 -3.06 7.62
C ILE A 76 -3.08 -3.83 8.86
N PHE A 77 -2.00 -4.58 8.74
CA PHE A 77 -1.45 -5.38 9.83
C PHE A 77 -0.01 -4.99 10.12
N GLU A 78 0.34 -4.89 11.38
CA GLU A 78 1.73 -4.81 11.76
C GLU A 78 2.31 -6.22 11.62
N VAL A 79 3.43 -6.35 10.92
CA VAL A 79 4.03 -7.66 10.62
C VAL A 79 5.51 -7.67 10.98
N LYS A 80 6.04 -8.86 11.16
CA LYS A 80 7.48 -9.08 11.36
C LYS A 80 7.93 -10.18 10.44
N LYS A 81 9.12 -10.05 9.90
CA LYS A 81 9.68 -11.13 9.08
C LYS A 81 10.00 -12.31 10.00
N GLY A 82 9.65 -13.50 9.52
CA GLY A 82 9.94 -14.73 10.22
C GLY A 82 11.38 -15.19 10.10
#